data_9476c4ee1b8adb3d1134f50defac7b33
#
_entry.id   9476c4ee1b8adb3d1134f50defac7b33
#
_cell.length_a   1.000
_cell.length_b   1.000
_cell.length_c   1.000
_cell.angle_alpha   90.00
_cell.angle_beta   90.00
_cell.angle_gamma   90.00
#
_symmetry.space_group_name_H-M   'P 1'
#
loop_
_entity.id
_entity.type
_entity.pdbx_description
1 polymer ?
#
loop_
_entity_poly.entity_id
_entity_poly.type
_entity_poly.pdbx_seq_one_letter_code
_entity_poly.pdbx_strand_id
1 'polypeptide(L)'
;MSLPADLTLREAAPGDEPPIADLIAACDESYRSWAPPGWEPPPPGRELDRWRGRITDGSWWTRVADEPGGRIVALVCFTQAVVERGDGLRTLEPIAGRAHVSAVFTHPDRWREGVAAAMLAEAEDAMRSAGYAEVQLWTPEQAPARRFYEATGWAHDGRRQWLAEIAMPIVAYVKAL
;
A
#
# COMPACT_ATOMS: atom_id res chain seq x y z
N MET A 1 -11.00 -13.54 5.44
CA MET A 1 -11.27 -12.70 6.64
C MET A 1 -12.18 -11.59 6.18
N SER A 2 -13.29 -11.27 6.90
CA SER A 2 -14.23 -10.22 6.47
C SER A 2 -13.87 -8.88 7.10
N LEU A 3 -14.19 -7.80 6.40
CA LEU A 3 -14.10 -6.43 6.91
C LEU A 3 -15.05 -6.28 8.13
N PRO A 4 -14.72 -5.50 9.17
CA PRO A 4 -15.65 -5.13 10.23
C PRO A 4 -16.98 -4.61 9.68
N ALA A 5 -18.10 -5.00 10.33
CA ALA A 5 -19.45 -4.76 9.81
C ALA A 5 -19.85 -3.29 9.75
N ASP A 6 -19.16 -2.43 10.48
CA ASP A 6 -19.35 -0.98 10.48
C ASP A 6 -18.57 -0.26 9.36
N LEU A 7 -17.74 -0.99 8.61
CA LEU A 7 -16.98 -0.42 7.50
C LEU A 7 -17.59 -0.79 6.14
N THR A 8 -17.58 0.16 5.22
CA THR A 8 -18.02 -0.04 3.84
C THR A 8 -16.80 -0.03 2.91
N LEU A 9 -16.61 -1.14 2.17
CA LEU A 9 -15.60 -1.24 1.12
C LEU A 9 -16.14 -0.66 -0.18
N ARG A 10 -15.36 0.19 -0.83
CA ARG A 10 -15.72 0.74 -2.15
C ARG A 10 -14.49 1.07 -2.99
N GLU A 11 -14.71 1.31 -4.26
CA GLU A 11 -13.71 1.89 -5.15
C GLU A 11 -13.38 3.33 -4.74
N ALA A 12 -12.09 3.70 -4.83
CA ALA A 12 -11.70 5.09 -4.68
C ALA A 12 -12.19 5.91 -5.87
N ALA A 13 -12.69 7.11 -5.62
CA ALA A 13 -13.29 8.00 -6.62
C ALA A 13 -12.64 9.39 -6.55
N PRO A 14 -12.75 10.19 -7.64
CA PRO A 14 -12.32 11.60 -7.59
C PRO A 14 -12.98 12.33 -6.42
N GLY A 15 -12.16 13.03 -5.64
CA GLY A 15 -12.56 13.67 -4.38
C GLY A 15 -12.12 12.92 -3.12
N ASP A 16 -11.62 11.67 -3.24
CA ASP A 16 -11.08 10.90 -2.12
C ASP A 16 -9.62 11.27 -1.79
N GLU A 17 -8.94 12.06 -2.64
CA GLU A 17 -7.54 12.39 -2.46
C GLU A 17 -7.24 13.06 -1.11
N PRO A 18 -8.03 14.07 -0.65
CA PRO A 18 -7.79 14.67 0.66
C PRO A 18 -7.96 13.68 1.82
N PRO A 19 -9.08 12.93 1.96
CA PRO A 19 -9.21 11.96 3.04
C PRO A 19 -8.20 10.80 2.97
N ILE A 20 -7.73 10.40 1.77
CA ILE A 20 -6.61 9.45 1.63
C ILE A 20 -5.31 10.07 2.14
N ALA A 21 -5.02 11.33 1.82
CA ALA A 21 -3.84 12.02 2.33
C ALA A 21 -3.87 12.14 3.86
N ASP A 22 -5.03 12.41 4.45
CA ASP A 22 -5.22 12.47 5.91
C ASP A 22 -4.96 11.09 6.55
N LEU A 23 -5.47 10.01 5.96
CA LEU A 23 -5.20 8.64 6.41
C LEU A 23 -3.69 8.33 6.40
N ILE A 24 -3.00 8.68 5.31
CA ILE A 24 -1.56 8.44 5.16
C ILE A 24 -0.79 9.26 6.19
N ALA A 25 -1.12 10.52 6.38
CA ALA A 25 -0.49 11.38 7.38
C ALA A 25 -0.64 10.82 8.81
N ALA A 26 -1.82 10.29 9.16
CA ALA A 26 -2.03 9.63 10.46
C ALA A 26 -1.17 8.36 10.60
N CYS A 27 -1.01 7.59 9.52
CA CYS A 27 -0.12 6.42 9.51
C CYS A 27 1.35 6.83 9.62
N ASP A 28 1.79 7.83 8.87
CA ASP A 28 3.17 8.33 8.88
C ASP A 28 3.55 8.88 10.25
N GLU A 29 2.65 9.59 10.93
CA GLU A 29 2.91 10.05 12.30
C GLU A 29 3.19 8.89 13.26
N SER A 30 2.54 7.74 13.06
CA SER A 30 2.80 6.53 13.85
C SER A 30 4.22 5.97 13.66
N TYR A 31 4.87 6.27 12.54
CA TYR A 31 6.23 5.80 12.23
C TYR A 31 7.28 6.38 13.16
N ARG A 32 7.03 7.54 13.80
CA ARG A 32 7.92 8.13 14.81
C ARG A 32 8.29 7.17 15.93
N SER A 33 7.42 6.20 16.22
CA SER A 33 7.63 5.22 17.30
C SER A 33 8.70 4.17 16.99
N TRP A 34 9.05 3.97 15.72
CA TRP A 34 10.00 2.94 15.28
C TRP A 34 10.96 3.40 14.18
N ALA A 35 10.74 4.55 13.56
CA ALA A 35 11.64 5.14 12.58
C ALA A 35 12.99 5.51 13.19
N PRO A 36 14.06 5.70 12.39
CA PRO A 36 15.34 6.15 12.89
C PRO A 36 15.24 7.48 13.66
N PRO A 37 16.10 7.70 14.67
CA PRO A 37 16.12 8.97 15.42
C PRO A 37 16.24 10.18 14.48
N GLY A 38 15.38 11.19 14.69
CA GLY A 38 15.34 12.40 13.86
C GLY A 38 14.60 12.26 12.54
N TRP A 39 13.96 11.13 12.29
CA TRP A 39 13.10 10.98 11.12
C TRP A 39 11.84 11.85 11.23
N GLU A 40 11.48 12.50 10.14
CA GLU A 40 10.27 13.30 10.00
C GLU A 40 9.40 12.75 8.87
N PRO A 41 8.06 12.75 9.04
CA PRO A 41 7.17 12.31 7.98
C PRO A 41 7.26 13.22 6.75
N PRO A 42 7.03 12.68 5.54
CA PRO A 42 6.99 13.47 4.32
C PRO A 42 5.91 14.56 4.38
N PRO A 43 6.11 15.70 3.68
CA PRO A 43 5.10 16.76 3.61
C PRO A 43 3.78 16.24 3.01
N PRO A 44 2.61 16.51 3.62
CA PRO A 44 1.32 15.93 3.21
C PRO A 44 0.86 16.35 1.80
N GLY A 45 1.23 17.53 1.31
CA GLY A 45 0.81 18.03 -0.01
C GLY A 45 1.21 17.17 -1.20
N ARG A 46 2.27 16.35 -1.04
CA ARG A 46 2.74 15.43 -2.07
C ARG A 46 1.75 14.30 -2.37
N GLU A 47 0.98 13.86 -1.40
CA GLU A 47 0.05 12.74 -1.54
C GLU A 47 -1.16 13.11 -2.40
N LEU A 48 -1.62 14.35 -2.37
CA LEU A 48 -2.79 14.79 -3.14
C LEU A 48 -2.62 14.56 -4.65
N ASP A 49 -1.51 15.02 -5.24
CA ASP A 49 -1.26 14.86 -6.67
C ASP A 49 -1.00 13.40 -7.05
N ARG A 50 -0.30 12.66 -6.18
CA ARG A 50 -0.07 11.23 -6.37
C ARG A 50 -1.39 10.45 -6.44
N TRP A 51 -2.30 10.68 -5.49
CA TRP A 51 -3.57 9.95 -5.44
C TRP A 51 -4.54 10.39 -6.51
N ARG A 52 -4.55 11.67 -6.89
CA ARG A 52 -5.30 12.11 -8.06
C ARG A 52 -4.88 11.33 -9.31
N GLY A 53 -3.59 11.21 -9.57
CA GLY A 53 -3.08 10.42 -10.68
C GLY A 53 -3.52 8.95 -10.62
N ARG A 54 -3.40 8.30 -9.46
CA ARG A 54 -3.76 6.88 -9.29
C ARG A 54 -5.25 6.59 -9.41
N ILE A 55 -6.11 7.50 -8.95
CA ILE A 55 -7.57 7.36 -9.02
C ILE A 55 -8.07 7.54 -10.45
N THR A 56 -7.43 8.43 -11.22
CA THR A 56 -7.84 8.74 -12.60
C THR A 56 -7.17 7.85 -13.64
N ASP A 57 -6.04 7.23 -13.32
CA ASP A 57 -5.33 6.30 -14.20
C ASP A 57 -5.89 4.88 -14.01
N GLY A 58 -6.58 4.36 -15.03
CA GLY A 58 -7.18 3.03 -15.03
C GLY A 58 -6.21 1.85 -14.89
N SER A 59 -4.90 2.08 -14.84
CA SER A 59 -3.89 1.05 -14.54
C SER A 59 -3.75 0.74 -13.04
N TRP A 60 -4.40 1.52 -12.17
CA TRP A 60 -4.38 1.36 -10.73
C TRP A 60 -5.71 0.84 -10.20
N TRP A 61 -5.67 -0.31 -9.53
CA TRP A 61 -6.81 -0.79 -8.76
C TRP A 61 -6.71 -0.25 -7.34
N THR A 62 -7.69 0.52 -6.90
CA THR A 62 -7.67 1.19 -5.60
C THR A 62 -9.00 1.01 -4.88
N ARG A 63 -8.96 0.52 -3.65
CA ARG A 63 -10.11 0.39 -2.75
C ARG A 63 -9.87 1.13 -1.45
N VAL A 64 -10.93 1.69 -0.92
CA VAL A 64 -10.96 2.34 0.39
C VAL A 64 -12.03 1.71 1.27
N ALA A 65 -11.86 1.80 2.58
CA ALA A 65 -12.89 1.43 3.54
C ALA A 65 -13.28 2.67 4.35
N ASP A 66 -14.59 2.95 4.39
CA ASP A 66 -15.19 4.11 5.04
C ASP A 66 -15.90 3.71 6.33
N GLU A 67 -15.81 4.56 7.35
CA GLU A 67 -16.68 4.55 8.52
C GLU A 67 -18.04 5.22 8.23
N PRO A 68 -19.08 4.95 9.04
CA PRO A 68 -20.28 5.78 9.05
C PRO A 68 -19.92 7.26 9.25
N GLY A 69 -20.31 8.10 8.27
CA GLY A 69 -19.89 9.51 8.24
C GLY A 69 -18.86 9.84 7.17
N GLY A 70 -18.33 8.81 6.45
CA GLY A 70 -17.52 9.01 5.23
C GLY A 70 -16.03 9.23 5.48
N ARG A 71 -15.52 8.99 6.69
CA ARG A 71 -14.07 9.01 6.94
C ARG A 71 -13.44 7.76 6.36
N ILE A 72 -12.47 7.92 5.47
CA ILE A 72 -11.64 6.81 4.96
C ILE A 72 -10.68 6.37 6.08
N VAL A 73 -10.75 5.10 6.46
CA VAL A 73 -9.93 4.50 7.53
C VAL A 73 -9.01 3.39 7.04
N ALA A 74 -9.19 2.94 5.81
CA ALA A 74 -8.25 2.02 5.19
C ALA A 74 -8.18 2.20 3.68
N LEU A 75 -7.04 1.80 3.14
CA LEU A 75 -6.72 1.91 1.72
C LEU A 75 -5.87 0.72 1.30
N VAL A 76 -6.18 0.13 0.15
CA VAL A 76 -5.29 -0.79 -0.58
C VAL A 76 -5.24 -0.39 -2.05
N CYS A 77 -4.02 -0.45 -2.61
CA CYS A 77 -3.81 -0.09 -4.01
C CYS A 77 -2.77 -1.01 -4.64
N PHE A 78 -3.07 -1.51 -5.84
CA PHE A 78 -2.09 -2.27 -6.62
C PHE A 78 -2.10 -1.89 -8.11
N THR A 79 -1.05 -2.27 -8.79
CA THR A 79 -0.86 -2.15 -10.24
C THR A 79 0.01 -3.29 -10.75
N GLN A 80 0.30 -3.31 -12.06
CA GLN A 80 1.29 -4.19 -12.67
C GLN A 80 2.68 -3.94 -12.05
N ALA A 81 3.38 -4.99 -11.63
CA ALA A 81 4.77 -4.86 -11.20
C ALA A 81 5.68 -4.52 -12.39
N VAL A 82 6.65 -3.65 -12.17
CA VAL A 82 7.63 -3.24 -13.17
C VAL A 82 9.05 -3.38 -12.63
N VAL A 83 10.01 -3.54 -13.53
CA VAL A 83 11.45 -3.47 -13.25
C VAL A 83 12.07 -2.33 -14.06
N GLU A 84 12.99 -1.60 -13.46
CA GLU A 84 13.77 -0.60 -14.18
C GLU A 84 14.83 -1.30 -15.03
N ARG A 85 14.82 -1.07 -16.35
CA ARG A 85 15.89 -1.52 -17.23
C ARG A 85 17.13 -0.65 -17.03
N GLY A 86 18.27 -1.29 -16.80
CA GLY A 86 19.55 -0.62 -16.58
C GLY A 86 20.23 -0.08 -17.85
N ASP A 87 19.46 0.35 -18.86
CA ASP A 87 19.96 0.85 -20.14
C ASP A 87 20.23 2.38 -20.17
N GLY A 88 20.12 3.04 -19.02
CA GLY A 88 20.28 4.49 -18.88
C GLY A 88 19.06 5.31 -19.31
N LEU A 89 18.06 4.71 -19.88
CA LEU A 89 16.79 5.31 -20.30
C LEU A 89 15.70 4.81 -19.33
N ARG A 90 15.66 5.03 -18.10
CA ARG A 90 14.59 4.69 -17.10
C ARG A 90 13.34 4.00 -17.69
N THR A 91 13.55 2.97 -18.51
CA THR A 91 12.47 2.21 -19.13
C THR A 91 11.93 1.23 -18.10
N LEU A 92 10.64 1.37 -17.77
CA LEU A 92 9.95 0.46 -16.87
C LEU A 92 9.38 -0.70 -17.69
N GLU A 93 9.83 -1.93 -17.41
CA GLU A 93 9.29 -3.12 -18.05
C GLU A 93 8.35 -3.88 -17.12
N PRO A 94 7.14 -4.26 -17.59
CA PRO A 94 6.23 -5.09 -16.83
C PRO A 94 6.86 -6.46 -16.50
N ILE A 95 6.70 -6.90 -15.26
CA ILE A 95 7.04 -8.26 -14.85
C ILE A 95 5.81 -9.12 -15.10
N ALA A 96 5.86 -9.97 -16.12
CA ALA A 96 4.72 -10.80 -16.53
C ALA A 96 4.14 -11.61 -15.36
N GLY A 97 2.82 -11.58 -15.18
CA GLY A 97 2.09 -12.33 -14.15
C GLY A 97 2.32 -11.87 -12.71
N ARG A 98 2.99 -10.71 -12.49
CA ARG A 98 3.26 -10.19 -11.15
C ARG A 98 2.58 -8.84 -10.92
N ALA A 99 1.77 -8.75 -9.86
CA ALA A 99 1.23 -7.48 -9.37
C ALA A 99 2.18 -6.80 -8.37
N HIS A 100 1.99 -5.50 -8.17
CA HIS A 100 2.68 -4.71 -7.14
C HIS A 100 1.67 -4.00 -6.25
N VAL A 101 1.59 -4.41 -4.98
CA VAL A 101 0.85 -3.65 -3.96
C VAL A 101 1.68 -2.43 -3.59
N SER A 102 1.19 -1.27 -3.99
CA SER A 102 1.87 0.02 -3.79
C SER A 102 1.49 0.69 -2.47
N ALA A 103 0.33 0.34 -1.91
CA ALA A 103 -0.16 0.92 -0.67
C ALA A 103 -1.06 -0.07 0.07
N VAL A 104 -0.85 -0.19 1.38
CA VAL A 104 -1.76 -0.79 2.35
C VAL A 104 -1.70 0.08 3.60
N PHE A 105 -2.74 0.86 3.84
CA PHE A 105 -2.83 1.72 5.01
C PHE A 105 -4.10 1.39 5.81
N THR A 106 -3.99 1.44 7.12
CA THR A 106 -5.12 1.36 8.05
C THR A 106 -4.88 2.39 9.15
N HIS A 107 -5.86 3.24 9.39
CA HIS A 107 -5.79 4.29 10.41
C HIS A 107 -5.41 3.67 11.77
N PRO A 108 -4.52 4.29 12.56
CA PRO A 108 -4.08 3.75 13.84
C PRO A 108 -5.22 3.37 14.81
N ASP A 109 -6.32 4.11 14.81
CA ASP A 109 -7.50 3.83 15.64
C ASP A 109 -8.19 2.49 15.30
N ARG A 110 -7.95 1.95 14.10
CA ARG A 110 -8.56 0.72 13.58
C ARG A 110 -7.58 -0.45 13.52
N TRP A 111 -6.40 -0.30 14.14
CA TRP A 111 -5.42 -1.37 14.17
C TRP A 111 -5.90 -2.55 15.02
N ARG A 112 -5.44 -3.76 14.64
CA ARG A 112 -5.77 -5.05 15.28
C ARG A 112 -7.23 -5.49 15.14
N GLU A 113 -8.04 -4.80 14.36
CA GLU A 113 -9.42 -5.17 14.04
C GLU A 113 -9.52 -6.06 12.79
N GLY A 114 -8.39 -6.45 12.18
CA GLY A 114 -8.35 -7.28 10.98
C GLY A 114 -8.58 -6.51 9.67
N VAL A 115 -8.72 -5.18 9.70
CA VAL A 115 -9.01 -4.34 8.53
C VAL A 115 -7.96 -4.53 7.44
N ALA A 116 -6.66 -4.38 7.75
CA ALA A 116 -5.58 -4.54 6.77
C ALA A 116 -5.59 -5.92 6.11
N ALA A 117 -5.89 -6.97 6.87
CA ALA A 117 -5.96 -8.33 6.33
C ALA A 117 -7.16 -8.54 5.41
N ALA A 118 -8.32 -7.95 5.74
CA ALA A 118 -9.49 -7.98 4.87
C ALA A 118 -9.26 -7.22 3.57
N MET A 119 -8.67 -6.01 3.65
CA MET A 119 -8.31 -5.20 2.48
C MET A 119 -7.30 -5.91 1.57
N LEU A 120 -6.30 -6.58 2.16
CA LEU A 120 -5.31 -7.33 1.38
C LEU A 120 -5.91 -8.57 0.72
N ALA A 121 -6.80 -9.28 1.40
CA ALA A 121 -7.51 -10.43 0.83
C ALA A 121 -8.37 -10.02 -0.37
N GLU A 122 -9.08 -8.91 -0.29
CA GLU A 122 -9.84 -8.34 -1.41
C GLU A 122 -8.94 -8.00 -2.61
N ALA A 123 -7.78 -7.38 -2.35
CA ALA A 123 -6.80 -7.09 -3.39
C ALA A 123 -6.23 -8.38 -4.01
N GLU A 124 -5.91 -9.40 -3.21
CA GLU A 124 -5.41 -10.68 -3.71
C GLU A 124 -6.45 -11.39 -4.59
N ASP A 125 -7.75 -11.35 -4.23
CA ASP A 125 -8.81 -11.90 -5.06
C ASP A 125 -8.98 -11.13 -6.39
N ALA A 126 -8.88 -9.81 -6.35
CA ALA A 126 -8.88 -8.98 -7.56
C ALA A 126 -7.68 -9.26 -8.46
N MET A 127 -6.48 -9.43 -7.88
CA MET A 127 -5.27 -9.78 -8.63
C MET A 127 -5.40 -11.15 -9.31
N ARG A 128 -5.90 -12.19 -8.59
CA ARG A 128 -6.17 -13.51 -9.18
C ARG A 128 -7.14 -13.41 -10.34
N SER A 129 -8.21 -12.65 -10.17
CA SER A 129 -9.23 -12.42 -11.20
C SER A 129 -8.67 -11.70 -12.42
N ALA A 130 -7.65 -10.84 -12.24
CA ALA A 130 -6.94 -10.16 -13.30
C ALA A 130 -5.82 -11.03 -13.95
N GLY A 131 -5.61 -12.28 -13.47
CA GLY A 131 -4.66 -13.22 -14.04
C GLY A 131 -3.22 -13.11 -13.51
N TYR A 132 -3.01 -12.41 -12.40
CA TYR A 132 -1.71 -12.41 -11.73
C TYR A 132 -1.51 -13.72 -10.97
N ALA A 133 -0.30 -14.28 -11.05
CA ALA A 133 0.10 -15.50 -10.32
C ALA A 133 0.95 -15.18 -9.09
N GLU A 134 1.51 -13.99 -9.04
CA GLU A 134 2.40 -13.55 -7.96
C GLU A 134 2.18 -12.07 -7.66
N VAL A 135 2.45 -11.69 -6.43
CA VAL A 135 2.39 -10.29 -5.99
C VAL A 135 3.63 -9.92 -5.20
N GLN A 136 4.08 -8.67 -5.32
CA GLN A 136 5.14 -8.09 -4.51
C GLN A 136 4.69 -6.81 -3.83
N LEU A 137 5.37 -6.47 -2.74
CA LEU A 137 5.28 -5.17 -2.09
C LEU A 137 6.65 -4.75 -1.53
N TRP A 138 6.76 -3.47 -1.18
CA TRP A 138 7.89 -2.93 -0.43
C TRP A 138 7.41 -2.31 0.87
N THR A 139 8.17 -2.49 1.94
CA THR A 139 7.86 -1.94 3.27
C THR A 139 9.14 -1.47 3.95
N PRO A 140 9.10 -0.43 4.81
CA PRO A 140 10.28 -0.04 5.57
C PRO A 140 10.85 -1.21 6.36
N GLU A 141 12.18 -1.34 6.35
CA GLU A 141 12.90 -2.46 6.97
C GLU A 141 12.60 -2.61 8.47
N GLN A 142 12.34 -1.51 9.16
CA GLN A 142 12.05 -1.49 10.60
C GLN A 142 10.55 -1.51 10.93
N ALA A 143 9.67 -1.50 9.90
CA ALA A 143 8.24 -1.42 10.12
C ALA A 143 7.68 -2.64 10.85
N PRO A 144 6.84 -2.47 11.88
CA PRO A 144 6.11 -3.55 12.53
C PRO A 144 5.23 -4.36 11.55
N ALA A 145 4.81 -3.75 10.45
CA ALA A 145 4.04 -4.36 9.38
C ALA A 145 4.70 -5.60 8.75
N ARG A 146 6.01 -5.76 8.83
CA ARG A 146 6.71 -6.96 8.37
C ARG A 146 6.16 -8.24 8.99
N ARG A 147 5.90 -8.22 10.32
CA ARG A 147 5.30 -9.37 11.03
C ARG A 147 3.91 -9.70 10.52
N PHE A 148 3.14 -8.67 10.15
CA PHE A 148 1.82 -8.86 9.57
C PHE A 148 1.93 -9.54 8.18
N TYR A 149 2.84 -9.09 7.32
CA TYR A 149 3.06 -9.71 6.01
C TYR A 149 3.49 -11.17 6.16
N GLU A 150 4.47 -11.46 7.00
CA GLU A 150 4.93 -12.82 7.29
C GLU A 150 3.78 -13.72 7.80
N ALA A 151 2.98 -13.23 8.72
CA ALA A 151 1.81 -13.94 9.26
C ALA A 151 0.68 -14.18 8.23
N THR A 152 0.65 -13.40 7.15
CA THR A 152 -0.33 -13.53 6.06
C THR A 152 0.23 -14.23 4.81
N GLY A 153 1.38 -14.90 4.94
CA GLY A 153 1.95 -15.77 3.92
C GLY A 153 2.87 -15.08 2.91
N TRP A 154 3.31 -13.85 3.21
CA TRP A 154 4.31 -13.16 2.40
C TRP A 154 5.72 -13.56 2.85
N ALA A 155 6.62 -13.74 1.90
CA ALA A 155 8.03 -14.07 2.14
C ALA A 155 8.95 -12.91 1.75
N HIS A 156 9.90 -12.58 2.62
CA HIS A 156 10.98 -11.65 2.27
C HIS A 156 11.87 -12.29 1.19
N ASP A 157 12.08 -11.61 0.08
CA ASP A 157 12.81 -12.16 -1.08
C ASP A 157 14.30 -11.76 -1.14
N GLY A 158 14.78 -11.05 -0.12
CA GLY A 158 16.19 -10.63 0.00
C GLY A 158 16.49 -9.28 -0.65
N ARG A 159 15.59 -8.71 -1.43
CA ARG A 159 15.80 -7.38 -2.03
C ARG A 159 15.67 -6.28 -0.98
N ARG A 160 16.57 -5.31 -1.07
CA ARG A 160 16.64 -4.14 -0.18
C ARG A 160 17.06 -2.92 -1.00
N GLN A 161 16.44 -1.78 -0.74
CA GLN A 161 16.84 -0.51 -1.35
C GLN A 161 16.55 0.67 -0.43
N TRP A 162 17.13 1.82 -0.75
CA TRP A 162 16.83 3.08 -0.09
C TRP A 162 15.65 3.77 -0.79
N LEU A 163 14.61 4.12 -0.05
CA LEU A 163 13.49 4.91 -0.56
C LEU A 163 13.68 6.37 -0.13
N ALA A 164 14.09 7.22 -1.07
CA ALA A 164 14.41 8.62 -0.79
C ALA A 164 13.18 9.41 -0.30
N GLU A 165 12.01 9.02 -0.76
CA GLU A 165 10.74 9.64 -0.42
C GLU A 165 10.43 9.64 1.06
N ILE A 166 10.76 8.59 1.75
CA ILE A 166 10.56 8.46 3.20
C ILE A 166 11.88 8.42 3.96
N ALA A 167 13.01 8.63 3.27
CA ALA A 167 14.36 8.60 3.84
C ALA A 167 14.63 7.35 4.71
N MET A 168 14.23 6.16 4.22
CA MET A 168 14.39 4.88 4.92
C MET A 168 14.81 3.75 3.98
N PRO A 169 15.52 2.72 4.49
CA PRO A 169 15.66 1.45 3.79
C PRO A 169 14.32 0.71 3.75
N ILE A 170 14.01 0.15 2.59
CA ILE A 170 12.84 -0.71 2.37
C ILE A 170 13.27 -2.09 1.92
N VAL A 171 12.45 -3.09 2.23
CA VAL A 171 12.63 -4.49 1.88
C VAL A 171 11.43 -5.01 1.11
N ALA A 172 11.69 -5.94 0.19
CA ALA A 172 10.64 -6.51 -0.65
C ALA A 172 10.08 -7.80 -0.05
N TYR A 173 8.78 -7.95 -0.20
CA TYR A 173 8.05 -9.19 0.10
C TYR A 173 7.35 -9.66 -1.16
N VAL A 174 7.24 -10.98 -1.31
CA VAL A 174 6.52 -11.64 -2.42
C VAL A 174 5.56 -12.69 -1.85
N LYS A 175 4.51 -12.97 -2.61
CA LYS A 175 3.53 -14.01 -2.31
C LYS A 175 3.00 -14.61 -3.60
N ALA A 176 2.86 -15.95 -3.68
CA ALA A 176 2.07 -16.62 -4.70
C ALA A 176 0.58 -16.38 -4.45
N LEU A 177 -0.18 -16.14 -5.51
CA LEU A 177 -1.62 -15.85 -5.47
C LEU A 177 -2.47 -17.10 -5.69
#